data_e674a66e492bef00691a9a32fc66d3f5
#
_entry.id   e674a66e492bef00691a9a32fc66d3f5
#
_cell.length_a   1.000
_cell.length_b   1.000
_cell.length_c   1.000
_cell.angle_alpha   90.00
_cell.angle_beta   90.00
_cell.angle_gamma   90.00
#
_symmetry.space_group_name_H-M   'P 1'
#
loop_
_entity.id
_entity.type
_entity.pdbx_description
1 polymer ?
#
loop_
_entity_poly.entity_id
_entity_poly.type
_entity_poly.pdbx_seq_one_letter_code
_entity_poly.pdbx_strand_id
1 'polypeptide(L)'
;MLQEAWRSLGAKVSVTSVDFPVFQERLGRGQFDSYIGAYLDQPSARGLGDGWTRRGWSATNFGRYENPAFDSLLARAERISDPEVARSVYREALDTLNADAPAIFLYAPSSVAAVRRTLQGVRLNPYSWISEIPDWRLVRPKEVLTKVSSRAR
;
A
#
# COMPACT_ATOMS: atom_id res chain seq x y z
N MET A 1 -9.71 10.31 -16.96
CA MET A 1 -9.45 8.87 -17.20
C MET A 1 -10.43 7.97 -16.43
N LEU A 2 -10.44 7.87 -15.10
CA LEU A 2 -11.43 7.03 -14.38
C LEU A 2 -12.88 7.45 -14.61
N GLN A 3 -13.18 8.75 -14.52
CA GLN A 3 -14.53 9.30 -14.79
C GLN A 3 -15.00 8.95 -16.21
N GLU A 4 -14.12 8.97 -17.19
CA GLU A 4 -14.42 8.61 -18.58
C GLU A 4 -14.70 7.12 -18.74
N ALA A 5 -13.88 6.28 -18.09
CA ALA A 5 -14.08 4.83 -18.09
C ALA A 5 -15.43 4.44 -17.46
N TRP A 6 -15.81 5.09 -16.37
CA TRP A 6 -17.11 4.83 -15.75
C TRP A 6 -18.28 5.35 -16.60
N ARG A 7 -18.08 6.49 -17.27
CA ARG A 7 -19.08 7.01 -18.22
C ARG A 7 -19.35 6.04 -19.37
N SER A 8 -18.31 5.38 -19.89
CA SER A 8 -18.50 4.37 -20.95
C SER A 8 -19.29 3.14 -20.50
N LEU A 9 -19.37 2.89 -19.18
CA LEU A 9 -20.20 1.86 -18.56
C LEU A 9 -21.61 2.37 -18.18
N GLY A 10 -21.96 3.62 -18.54
CA GLY A 10 -23.25 4.21 -18.26
C GLY A 10 -23.36 4.89 -16.88
N ALA A 11 -22.28 4.93 -16.09
CA ALA A 11 -22.28 5.57 -14.78
C ALA A 11 -22.05 7.09 -14.89
N LYS A 12 -22.92 7.90 -14.28
CA LYS A 12 -22.74 9.34 -14.17
C LYS A 12 -21.91 9.65 -12.92
N VAL A 13 -20.65 10.03 -13.13
CA VAL A 13 -19.70 10.30 -12.04
C VAL A 13 -19.40 11.78 -11.93
N SER A 14 -19.54 12.35 -10.73
CA SER A 14 -19.09 13.69 -10.36
C SER A 14 -17.86 13.58 -9.45
N VAL A 15 -16.76 14.21 -9.85
CA VAL A 15 -15.52 14.21 -9.05
C VAL A 15 -15.44 15.50 -8.26
N THR A 16 -15.36 15.39 -6.94
CA THR A 16 -15.16 16.53 -6.04
C THR A 16 -13.78 16.45 -5.44
N SER A 17 -12.96 17.48 -5.65
CA SER A 17 -11.67 17.64 -5.00
C SER A 17 -11.82 18.52 -3.77
N VAL A 18 -11.26 18.09 -2.65
CA VAL A 18 -11.30 18.81 -1.37
C VAL A 18 -9.91 18.75 -0.70
N ASP A 19 -9.69 19.64 0.26
CA ASP A 19 -8.46 19.61 1.07
C ASP A 19 -8.42 18.35 1.95
N PHE A 20 -7.20 17.90 2.28
CA PHE A 20 -6.99 16.65 3.00
C PHE A 20 -7.75 16.55 4.33
N PRO A 21 -7.81 17.58 5.20
CA PRO A 21 -8.61 17.52 6.43
C PRO A 21 -10.10 17.28 6.16
N VAL A 22 -10.67 17.96 5.15
CA VAL A 22 -12.08 17.80 4.74
C VAL A 22 -12.30 16.41 4.16
N PHE A 23 -11.35 15.90 3.40
CA PHE A 23 -11.38 14.53 2.87
C PHE A 23 -11.46 13.50 4.00
N GLN A 24 -10.59 13.61 5.00
CA GLN A 24 -10.58 12.71 6.16
C GLN A 24 -11.88 12.79 6.98
N GLU A 25 -12.42 13.99 7.19
CA GLU A 25 -13.69 14.18 7.87
C GLU A 25 -14.84 13.48 7.13
N ARG A 26 -14.91 13.65 5.80
CA ARG A 26 -15.93 13.00 4.97
C ARG A 26 -15.82 11.49 4.99
N LEU A 27 -14.59 10.95 4.91
CA LEU A 27 -14.33 9.51 5.02
C LEU A 27 -14.84 8.96 6.36
N GLY A 28 -14.47 9.60 7.47
CA GLY A 28 -14.89 9.18 8.81
C GLY A 28 -16.42 9.23 9.00
N ARG A 29 -17.10 10.16 8.34
CA ARG A 29 -18.57 10.29 8.38
C ARG A 29 -19.31 9.45 7.33
N GLY A 30 -18.59 8.78 6.41
CA GLY A 30 -19.19 8.04 5.31
C GLY A 30 -19.92 8.92 4.29
N GLN A 31 -19.47 10.17 4.09
CA GLN A 31 -20.06 11.15 3.18
C GLN A 31 -19.46 11.06 1.78
N PHE A 32 -19.58 9.91 1.17
CA PHE A 32 -19.12 9.63 -0.19
C PHE A 32 -19.85 8.41 -0.77
N ASP A 33 -19.98 8.35 -2.08
CA ASP A 33 -20.40 7.15 -2.80
C ASP A 33 -19.17 6.26 -3.10
N SER A 34 -18.07 6.90 -3.50
CA SER A 34 -16.74 6.28 -3.66
C SER A 34 -15.65 7.33 -3.40
N TYR A 35 -14.42 6.87 -3.15
CA TYR A 35 -13.29 7.75 -3.00
C TYR A 35 -12.03 7.15 -3.65
N ILE A 36 -11.10 8.03 -4.03
CA ILE A 36 -9.77 7.64 -4.47
C ILE A 36 -8.82 7.91 -3.31
N GLY A 37 -8.16 6.87 -2.84
CA GLY A 37 -7.22 6.94 -1.74
C GLY A 37 -5.95 6.15 -2.02
N ALA A 38 -4.98 6.28 -1.14
CA ALA A 38 -3.78 5.45 -1.11
C ALA A 38 -3.68 4.78 0.26
N TYR A 39 -3.36 3.51 0.25
CA TYR A 39 -3.04 2.75 1.45
C TYR A 39 -1.53 2.54 1.51
N LEU A 40 -0.94 2.88 2.63
CA LEU A 40 0.40 2.44 2.98
C LEU A 40 0.22 1.23 3.91
N ASP A 41 0.27 0.05 3.32
CA ASP A 41 0.07 -1.17 4.10
C ASP A 41 1.40 -1.66 4.68
N GLN A 42 1.33 -2.23 5.89
CA GLN A 42 2.48 -2.91 6.47
C GLN A 42 2.60 -4.30 5.83
N PRO A 43 3.82 -4.82 5.64
CA PRO A 43 4.04 -6.15 5.06
C PRO A 43 3.69 -7.25 6.07
N SER A 44 2.49 -7.19 6.61
CA SER A 44 1.99 -8.12 7.60
C SER A 44 0.51 -8.41 7.36
N ALA A 45 0.09 -9.61 7.71
CA ALA A 45 -1.29 -10.01 7.66
C ALA A 45 -2.24 -9.14 8.49
N ARG A 46 -1.70 -8.45 9.51
CA ARG A 46 -2.47 -7.52 10.33
C ARG A 46 -3.02 -6.33 9.52
N GLY A 47 -2.27 -5.83 8.54
CA GLY A 47 -2.72 -4.77 7.65
C GLY A 47 -3.99 -5.15 6.88
N LEU A 48 -4.09 -6.39 6.41
CA LEU A 48 -5.31 -6.90 5.78
C LEU A 48 -6.52 -6.84 6.73
N GLY A 49 -6.33 -7.24 8.00
CA GLY A 49 -7.39 -7.19 9.00
C GLY A 49 -7.86 -5.76 9.28
N ASP A 50 -6.93 -4.83 9.43
CA ASP A 50 -7.26 -3.43 9.71
C ASP A 50 -7.92 -2.75 8.51
N GLY A 51 -7.52 -3.09 7.27
CA GLY A 51 -8.08 -2.52 6.05
C GLY A 51 -9.48 -3.04 5.68
N TRP A 52 -9.79 -4.32 5.97
CA TRP A 52 -10.92 -5.00 5.34
C TRP A 52 -11.85 -5.75 6.31
N THR A 53 -11.69 -5.58 7.62
CA THR A 53 -12.61 -6.14 8.63
C THR A 53 -13.34 -5.03 9.38
N ARG A 54 -14.34 -5.41 10.19
CA ARG A 54 -15.06 -4.49 11.09
C ARG A 54 -14.13 -3.73 12.04
N ARG A 55 -12.99 -4.31 12.40
CA ARG A 55 -11.98 -3.66 13.26
C ARG A 55 -11.49 -2.33 12.70
N GLY A 56 -11.44 -2.21 11.38
CA GLY A 56 -10.99 -1.00 10.68
C GLY A 56 -12.05 0.04 10.35
N TRP A 57 -13.32 -0.17 10.68
CA TRP A 57 -14.43 0.69 10.22
C TRP A 57 -14.30 2.18 10.56
N SER A 58 -13.66 2.54 11.63
CA SER A 58 -13.50 3.96 12.01
C SER A 58 -12.11 4.52 11.70
N ALA A 59 -11.23 3.74 11.08
CA ALA A 59 -9.83 4.11 10.91
C ALA A 59 -9.31 3.93 9.48
N THR A 60 -9.58 2.79 8.84
CA THR A 60 -8.99 2.41 7.56
C THR A 60 -10.00 1.80 6.59
N ASN A 61 -10.97 1.03 7.09
CA ASN A 61 -12.05 0.45 6.29
C ASN A 61 -13.24 1.42 6.20
N PHE A 62 -13.05 2.56 5.55
CA PHE A 62 -14.09 3.58 5.41
C PHE A 62 -15.28 3.11 4.57
N GLY A 63 -15.07 2.18 3.65
CA GLY A 63 -16.12 1.54 2.85
C GLY A 63 -16.99 0.58 3.65
N ARG A 64 -16.63 0.29 4.91
CA ARG A 64 -17.33 -0.62 5.82
C ARG A 64 -17.55 -2.01 5.23
N TYR A 65 -16.58 -2.48 4.44
CA TYR A 65 -16.61 -3.85 3.95
C TYR A 65 -16.66 -4.84 5.11
N GLU A 66 -17.50 -5.84 4.96
CA GLU A 66 -17.68 -6.92 5.92
C GLU A 66 -18.01 -8.22 5.18
N ASN A 67 -17.22 -9.25 5.41
CA ASN A 67 -17.48 -10.59 4.90
C ASN A 67 -17.03 -11.62 5.94
N PRO A 68 -17.97 -12.37 6.56
CA PRO A 68 -17.65 -13.36 7.57
C PRO A 68 -16.72 -14.49 7.08
N ALA A 69 -16.77 -14.85 5.79
CA ALA A 69 -15.86 -15.85 5.22
C ALA A 69 -14.42 -15.30 5.16
N PHE A 70 -14.25 -14.04 4.72
CA PHE A 70 -12.97 -13.35 4.75
C PHE A 70 -12.39 -13.25 6.17
N ASP A 71 -13.21 -12.82 7.13
CA ASP A 71 -12.81 -12.69 8.54
C ASP A 71 -12.37 -14.03 9.12
N SER A 72 -13.10 -15.11 8.80
CA SER A 72 -12.78 -16.47 9.26
C SER A 72 -11.46 -16.98 8.66
N LEU A 73 -11.21 -16.71 7.38
CA LEU A 73 -9.95 -17.06 6.72
C LEU A 73 -8.76 -16.33 7.34
N LEU A 74 -8.89 -15.01 7.61
CA LEU A 74 -7.84 -14.26 8.29
C LEU A 74 -7.56 -14.82 9.68
N ALA A 75 -8.61 -15.03 10.49
CA ALA A 75 -8.45 -15.58 11.83
C ALA A 75 -7.83 -16.99 11.82
N ARG A 76 -8.11 -17.80 10.79
CA ARG A 76 -7.47 -19.10 10.59
C ARG A 76 -5.98 -18.94 10.24
N ALA A 77 -5.65 -18.06 9.30
CA ALA A 77 -4.29 -17.83 8.86
C ALA A 77 -3.39 -17.33 10.00
N GLU A 78 -3.89 -16.42 10.85
CA GLU A 78 -3.17 -15.88 12.00
C GLU A 78 -2.77 -16.94 13.06
N ARG A 79 -3.45 -18.08 13.10
CA ARG A 79 -3.18 -19.19 14.03
C ARG A 79 -2.22 -20.24 13.48
N ILE A 80 -1.90 -20.18 12.20
CA ILE A 80 -1.04 -21.16 11.53
C ILE A 80 0.42 -20.75 11.72
N SER A 81 1.21 -21.62 12.36
CA SER A 81 2.64 -21.37 12.59
C SER A 81 3.51 -21.63 11.36
N ASP A 82 3.08 -22.49 10.45
CA ASP A 82 3.79 -22.75 9.19
C ASP A 82 3.53 -21.61 8.19
N PRO A 83 4.59 -20.86 7.79
CA PRO A 83 4.42 -19.71 6.90
C PRO A 83 3.87 -20.05 5.52
N GLU A 84 4.17 -21.25 4.97
CA GLU A 84 3.71 -21.63 3.65
C GLU A 84 2.23 -22.00 3.68
N VAL A 85 1.81 -22.70 4.72
CA VAL A 85 0.39 -23.01 4.96
C VAL A 85 -0.40 -21.73 5.24
N ALA A 86 0.11 -20.84 6.10
CA ALA A 86 -0.51 -19.55 6.35
C ALA A 86 -0.68 -18.72 5.07
N ARG A 87 0.36 -18.69 4.22
CA ARG A 87 0.34 -17.97 2.92
C ARG A 87 -0.77 -18.48 2.01
N SER A 88 -1.03 -19.78 1.98
CA SER A 88 -2.11 -20.34 1.15
C SER A 88 -3.49 -19.86 1.62
N VAL A 89 -3.69 -19.78 2.94
CA VAL A 89 -4.95 -19.30 3.53
C VAL A 89 -5.12 -17.79 3.34
N TYR A 90 -4.04 -16.99 3.45
CA TYR A 90 -4.09 -15.57 3.11
C TYR A 90 -4.46 -15.34 1.64
N ARG A 91 -3.97 -16.19 0.74
CA ARG A 91 -4.30 -16.10 -0.68
C ARG A 91 -5.80 -16.36 -0.91
N GLU A 92 -6.35 -17.37 -0.24
CA GLU A 92 -7.78 -17.67 -0.27
C GLU A 92 -8.63 -16.49 0.24
N ALA A 93 -8.18 -15.82 1.31
CA ALA A 93 -8.81 -14.61 1.81
C ALA A 93 -8.76 -13.46 0.79
N LEU A 94 -7.61 -13.24 0.15
CA LEU A 94 -7.47 -12.23 -0.89
C LEU A 94 -8.34 -12.52 -2.13
N ASP A 95 -8.48 -13.79 -2.51
CA ASP A 95 -9.36 -14.19 -3.62
C ASP A 95 -10.82 -13.87 -3.27
N THR A 96 -11.24 -14.10 -2.02
CA THR A 96 -12.58 -13.70 -1.52
C THR A 96 -12.78 -12.20 -1.59
N LEU A 97 -11.81 -11.41 -1.12
CA LEU A 97 -11.83 -9.95 -1.18
C LEU A 97 -11.93 -9.44 -2.63
N ASN A 98 -11.15 -10.02 -3.53
CA ASN A 98 -11.15 -9.66 -4.94
C ASN A 98 -12.48 -10.00 -5.62
N ALA A 99 -13.10 -11.13 -5.27
CA ALA A 99 -14.39 -11.53 -5.80
C ALA A 99 -15.52 -10.58 -5.37
N ASP A 100 -15.48 -10.09 -4.13
CA ASP A 100 -16.43 -9.11 -3.61
C ASP A 100 -16.20 -7.70 -4.17
N ALA A 101 -14.99 -7.42 -4.64
CA ALA A 101 -14.59 -6.15 -5.25
C ALA A 101 -14.97 -4.89 -4.45
N PRO A 102 -14.68 -4.81 -3.12
CA PRO A 102 -14.97 -3.63 -2.33
C PRO A 102 -14.13 -2.42 -2.74
N ALA A 103 -13.07 -2.65 -3.48
CA ALA A 103 -12.19 -1.62 -4.04
C ALA A 103 -11.63 -2.06 -5.40
N ILE A 104 -11.28 -1.06 -6.22
CA ILE A 104 -10.53 -1.25 -7.46
C ILE A 104 -9.09 -0.87 -7.19
N PHE A 105 -8.18 -1.83 -7.17
CA PHE A 105 -6.74 -1.60 -7.02
C PHE A 105 -6.15 -1.09 -8.33
N LEU A 106 -5.75 0.18 -8.36
CA LEU A 106 -5.31 0.84 -9.59
C LEU A 106 -3.84 0.58 -9.89
N TYR A 107 -2.95 0.86 -8.95
CA TYR A 107 -1.51 0.64 -9.07
C TYR A 107 -0.80 0.78 -7.72
N ALA A 108 0.39 0.22 -7.62
CA ALA A 108 1.30 0.46 -6.51
C ALA A 108 2.36 1.48 -6.96
N PRO A 109 2.46 2.67 -6.31
CA PRO A 109 3.45 3.66 -6.68
C PRO A 109 4.86 3.19 -6.31
N SER A 110 5.83 3.49 -7.17
CA SER A 110 7.23 3.28 -6.86
C SER A 110 7.81 4.49 -6.10
N SER A 111 8.55 4.23 -5.04
CA SER A 111 9.32 5.26 -4.35
C SER A 111 10.62 5.55 -5.10
N VAL A 112 10.88 6.82 -5.40
CA VAL A 112 12.10 7.27 -6.07
C VAL A 112 12.82 8.25 -5.17
N ALA A 113 14.12 8.07 -4.97
CA ALA A 113 14.95 9.01 -4.23
C ALA A 113 16.17 9.44 -5.04
N ALA A 114 16.50 10.71 -5.00
CA ALA A 114 17.76 11.24 -5.51
C ALA A 114 18.82 11.22 -4.40
N VAL A 115 19.94 10.56 -4.68
CA VAL A 115 21.00 10.36 -3.71
C VAL A 115 22.30 10.96 -4.24
N ARG A 116 23.02 11.70 -3.40
CA ARG A 116 24.35 12.22 -3.76
C ARG A 116 25.32 11.06 -3.98
N ARG A 117 26.20 11.17 -4.99
CA ARG A 117 27.22 10.16 -5.29
C ARG A 117 28.21 9.87 -4.14
N THR A 118 28.34 10.82 -3.23
CA THR A 118 29.15 10.68 -2.00
C THR A 118 28.49 9.83 -0.93
N LEU A 119 27.19 9.48 -1.08
CA LEU A 119 26.50 8.56 -0.20
C LEU A 119 26.35 7.21 -0.92
N GLN A 120 27.01 6.19 -0.40
CA GLN A 120 27.01 4.84 -0.95
C GLN A 120 26.27 3.86 -0.04
N GLY A 121 25.87 2.70 -0.60
CA GLY A 121 25.16 1.66 0.14
C GLY A 121 23.67 1.98 0.33
N VAL A 122 23.15 3.01 -0.33
CA VAL A 122 21.73 3.40 -0.20
C VAL A 122 20.87 2.36 -0.90
N ARG A 123 20.03 1.72 -0.11
CA ARG A 123 18.90 0.91 -0.56
C ARG A 123 17.63 1.54 0.00
N LEU A 124 16.57 1.55 -0.78
CA LEU A 124 15.27 2.03 -0.34
C LEU A 124 14.41 0.84 0.02
N ASN A 125 14.01 0.79 1.28
CA ASN A 125 12.99 -0.14 1.73
C ASN A 125 11.61 0.54 1.53
N PRO A 126 10.66 -0.06 0.82
CA PRO A 126 9.35 0.55 0.56
C PRO A 126 8.53 0.82 1.82
N TYR A 127 8.84 0.13 2.92
CA TYR A 127 8.11 0.26 4.18
C TYR A 127 8.81 1.16 5.22
N SER A 128 10.15 1.27 5.13
CA SER A 128 10.94 2.07 6.07
C SER A 128 12.26 2.49 5.45
N TRP A 129 12.36 3.75 5.04
CA TRP A 129 13.62 4.30 4.53
C TRP A 129 14.73 4.36 5.59
N ILE A 130 14.35 4.31 6.88
CA ILE A 130 15.30 4.41 8.01
C ILE A 130 16.02 3.08 8.27
N SER A 131 15.39 1.94 7.96
CA SER A 131 15.95 0.61 8.28
C SER A 131 17.29 0.34 7.64
N GLU A 132 17.59 0.96 6.51
CA GLU A 132 18.81 0.75 5.73
C GLU A 132 19.90 1.80 6.01
N ILE A 133 19.66 2.79 6.88
CA ILE A 133 20.63 3.85 7.23
C ILE A 133 21.96 3.28 7.79
N PRO A 134 21.97 2.23 8.60
CA PRO A 134 23.23 1.64 9.09
C PRO A 134 24.19 1.20 7.99
N ASP A 135 23.68 0.87 6.81
CA ASP A 135 24.46 0.45 5.64
C ASP A 135 24.97 1.64 4.80
N TRP A 136 24.52 2.84 5.08
CA TRP A 136 24.87 4.04 4.32
C TRP A 136 26.26 4.54 4.73
N ARG A 137 27.05 4.90 3.73
CA ARG A 137 28.45 5.36 3.94
C ARG A 137 28.69 6.63 3.16
N LEU A 138 29.20 7.65 3.87
CA LEU A 138 29.73 8.85 3.25
C LEU A 138 31.16 8.58 2.76
N VAL A 139 31.39 8.78 1.46
CA VAL A 139 32.72 8.70 0.86
C VAL A 139 33.20 10.08 0.42
N ARG A 140 34.52 10.30 0.47
CA ARG A 140 35.08 11.58 0.04
C ARG A 140 34.93 11.76 -1.47
N PRO A 141 34.73 12.98 -1.99
CA PRO A 141 34.55 13.23 -3.43
C PRO A 141 35.65 12.66 -4.31
N LYS A 142 36.90 12.65 -3.84
CA LYS A 142 38.06 12.08 -4.58
C LYS A 142 37.94 10.57 -4.80
N GLU A 143 37.35 9.83 -3.87
CA GLU A 143 37.15 8.36 -3.97
C GLU A 143 36.05 7.99 -4.97
N VAL A 144 35.08 8.86 -5.17
CA VAL A 144 33.99 8.69 -6.15
C VAL A 144 34.54 8.75 -7.56
N LEU A 145 35.46 9.67 -7.86
CA LEU A 145 36.05 9.84 -9.19
C LEU A 145 36.91 8.63 -9.59
N THR A 146 37.64 8.03 -8.67
CA THR A 146 38.48 6.84 -8.93
C THR A 146 37.64 5.63 -9.33
N LYS A 147 36.49 5.38 -8.70
CA LYS A 147 35.59 4.27 -9.05
C LYS A 147 34.87 4.44 -10.40
N VAL A 148 34.60 5.65 -10.83
CA VAL A 148 33.97 5.91 -12.15
C VAL A 148 34.97 5.62 -13.26
N SER A 149 36.23 6.01 -13.09
CA SER A 149 37.31 5.79 -14.06
C SER A 149 37.67 4.28 -14.22
N SER A 150 37.52 3.47 -13.17
CA SER A 150 37.80 2.01 -13.22
C SER A 150 36.68 1.17 -13.85
N ARG A 151 35.44 1.73 -13.99
CA ARG A 151 34.31 1.06 -14.66
C ARG A 151 34.18 1.42 -16.15
N ALA A 152 34.96 2.38 -16.62
CA ALA A 152 34.96 2.84 -18.02
C ALA A 152 36.11 2.22 -18.84
N ARG A 153 36.78 1.21 -18.33
CA ARG A 153 37.76 0.34 -19.01
C ARG A 153 37.22 -1.08 -18.97
#